data_d4974f5600e6007994cf0e4379233302
#
_entry.id   d4974f5600e6007994cf0e4379233302
#
_cell.length_a   1.000
_cell.length_b   1.000
_cell.length_c   1.000
_cell.angle_alpha   90.00
_cell.angle_beta   90.00
_cell.angle_gamma   90.00
#
_symmetry.space_group_name_H-M   'P 1'
#
loop_
_entity.id
_entity.type
_entity.pdbx_description
1 polymer ?
#
loop_
_entity_poly.entity_id
_entity_poly.type
_entity_poly.pdbx_seq_one_letter_code
_entity_poly.pdbx_strand_id
1 'polypeptide(L)'
;MAGPLGKKVAIPDSFSPEILFPISRDNQRKDKDLIFKKGVDIWNLHEVFWLDQDSVTNHDELSIHIPADSKFTVESKSLKLFLNSLIHKRFESLKELIDTIKRHVENLIETSIKIDDIYQKQELSSKKIIVNSDFSHTPKVNDHSSITRF
;
A
#
# COMPACT_ATOMS: atom_id res chain seq x y z
N MET A 1 -5.70 24.17 -5.96
CA MET A 1 -5.46 24.12 -4.51
C MET A 1 -4.27 23.22 -4.22
N ALA A 2 -3.44 23.60 -3.29
CA ALA A 2 -2.34 22.76 -2.84
C ALA A 2 -2.84 21.81 -1.75
N GLY A 3 -2.46 20.53 -1.82
CA GLY A 3 -2.77 19.54 -0.80
C GLY A 3 -2.11 19.79 0.55
N PRO A 4 -2.25 18.87 1.51
CA PRO A 4 -1.72 19.02 2.86
C PRO A 4 -0.20 18.93 2.97
N LEU A 5 0.48 18.50 1.92
CA LEU A 5 1.94 18.37 1.92
C LEU A 5 2.62 19.71 2.20
N GLY A 6 3.57 19.71 3.14
CA GLY A 6 4.28 20.93 3.56
C GLY A 6 3.52 21.86 4.49
N LYS A 7 2.28 21.52 4.87
CA LYS A 7 1.48 22.29 5.82
C LYS A 7 1.34 21.56 7.15
N LYS A 8 1.13 22.31 8.23
CA LYS A 8 0.66 21.74 9.50
C LYS A 8 -0.81 21.41 9.35
N VAL A 9 -1.13 20.13 9.44
CA VAL A 9 -2.52 19.62 9.41
C VAL A 9 -2.74 18.85 10.70
N ALA A 10 -3.90 19.07 11.33
CA ALA A 10 -4.27 18.34 12.54
C ALA A 10 -4.39 16.83 12.22
N ILE A 11 -3.98 16.00 13.17
CA ILE A 11 -4.20 14.54 13.09
C ILE A 11 -5.71 14.31 13.26
N PRO A 12 -6.34 13.52 12.37
CA PRO A 12 -7.76 13.21 12.47
C PRO A 12 -8.09 12.51 13.78
N ASP A 13 -9.17 12.92 14.43
CA ASP A 13 -9.76 12.29 15.61
C ASP A 13 -10.98 11.42 15.30
N SER A 14 -11.30 11.28 14.03
CA SER A 14 -12.39 10.49 13.49
C SER A 14 -12.02 9.90 12.14
N PHE A 15 -12.79 8.92 11.65
CA PHE A 15 -12.61 8.40 10.30
C PHE A 15 -12.85 9.51 9.27
N SER A 16 -11.83 9.86 8.50
CA SER A 16 -11.76 11.10 7.71
C SER A 16 -11.30 10.86 6.27
N PRO A 17 -12.12 10.20 5.43
CA PRO A 17 -11.78 10.00 4.02
C PRO A 17 -11.70 11.30 3.20
N GLU A 18 -12.33 12.36 3.67
CA GLU A 18 -12.31 13.69 3.04
C GLU A 18 -10.92 14.35 3.06
N ILE A 19 -9.99 13.83 3.85
CA ILE A 19 -8.59 14.31 3.88
C ILE A 19 -7.83 13.93 2.61
N LEU A 20 -8.23 12.86 1.94
CA LEU A 20 -7.57 12.41 0.72
C LEU A 20 -7.54 13.52 -0.33
N PHE A 21 -6.37 13.70 -0.93
CA PHE A 21 -6.14 14.76 -1.91
C PHE A 21 -5.57 14.19 -3.21
N PRO A 22 -6.21 14.49 -4.36
CA PRO A 22 -5.73 14.02 -5.66
C PRO A 22 -4.61 14.92 -6.19
N ILE A 23 -3.64 14.31 -6.86
CA ILE A 23 -2.63 15.04 -7.62
C ILE A 23 -2.80 14.73 -9.09
N SER A 24 -2.95 15.77 -9.92
CA SER A 24 -2.98 15.62 -11.36
C SER A 24 -1.61 15.16 -11.87
N ARG A 25 -1.59 14.03 -12.58
CA ARG A 25 -0.36 13.53 -13.19
C ARG A 25 0.12 14.43 -14.32
N ASP A 26 -0.79 15.03 -15.04
CA ASP A 26 -0.43 15.98 -16.11
C ASP A 26 0.34 17.17 -15.53
N ASN A 27 -0.10 17.70 -14.39
CA ASN A 27 0.61 18.78 -13.71
C ASN A 27 1.98 18.36 -13.18
N GLN A 28 2.11 17.13 -12.67
CA GLN A 28 3.40 16.60 -12.22
C GLN A 28 4.39 16.39 -13.35
N ARG A 29 3.89 16.10 -14.55
CA ARG A 29 4.69 15.70 -15.71
C ARG A 29 4.90 16.81 -16.72
N LYS A 30 4.34 17.98 -16.48
CA LYS A 30 4.19 19.09 -17.41
C LYS A 30 5.48 19.48 -18.17
N ASP A 31 6.63 19.36 -17.59
CA ASP A 31 7.91 19.75 -18.19
C ASP A 31 8.89 18.57 -18.28
N LYS A 32 8.35 17.35 -18.33
CA LYS A 32 9.16 16.12 -18.34
C LYS A 32 8.85 15.28 -19.56
N ASP A 33 9.86 15.02 -20.37
CA ASP A 33 9.80 13.98 -21.39
C ASP A 33 9.84 12.60 -20.73
N LEU A 34 8.68 12.01 -20.53
CA LEU A 34 8.58 10.67 -19.99
C LEU A 34 8.62 9.66 -21.13
N ILE A 35 9.68 8.88 -21.17
CA ILE A 35 9.88 7.79 -22.12
C ILE A 35 8.89 6.65 -21.87
N PHE A 36 8.49 6.45 -20.58
CA PHE A 36 7.60 5.38 -20.18
C PHE A 36 6.21 5.93 -19.81
N LYS A 37 5.20 5.53 -20.59
CA LYS A 37 3.79 5.88 -20.36
C LYS A 37 3.01 4.80 -19.64
N LYS A 38 3.59 3.60 -19.51
CA LYS A 38 2.97 2.43 -18.86
C LYS A 38 3.77 2.03 -17.65
N GLY A 39 3.09 1.54 -16.66
CA GLY A 39 3.69 1.07 -15.42
C GLY A 39 2.69 1.09 -14.27
N VAL A 40 3.19 0.87 -13.09
CA VAL A 40 2.42 0.88 -11.87
C VAL A 40 3.21 1.57 -10.76
N ASP A 41 2.57 2.46 -10.02
CA ASP A 41 3.10 2.99 -8.78
C ASP A 41 2.69 2.07 -7.64
N ILE A 42 3.66 1.59 -6.88
CA ILE A 42 3.42 0.70 -5.75
C ILE A 42 3.67 1.48 -4.45
N TRP A 43 2.65 1.57 -3.63
CA TRP A 43 2.69 2.18 -2.30
C TRP A 43 2.68 1.08 -1.25
N ASN A 44 3.80 0.86 -0.57
CA ASN A 44 3.88 -0.09 0.53
C ASN A 44 3.48 0.59 1.84
N LEU A 45 2.44 0.08 2.44
CA LEU A 45 1.84 0.57 3.67
C LEU A 45 2.24 -0.39 4.81
N HIS A 46 3.27 -0.04 5.55
CA HIS A 46 3.81 -0.91 6.61
C HIS A 46 3.08 -0.81 7.94
N GLU A 47 2.33 0.26 8.15
CA GLU A 47 1.67 0.55 9.42
C GLU A 47 0.19 0.85 9.20
N VAL A 48 -0.59 -0.20 8.90
CA VAL A 48 -2.05 -0.10 8.80
C VAL A 48 -2.67 -0.68 10.06
N PHE A 49 -3.05 0.20 10.98
CA PHE A 49 -3.72 -0.15 12.24
C PHE A 49 -5.23 0.04 12.11
N TRP A 50 -5.99 -0.93 12.59
CA TRP A 50 -7.44 -0.88 12.58
C TRP A 50 -8.05 -1.65 13.73
N LEU A 51 -9.30 -1.35 14.07
CA LEU A 51 -10.06 -2.03 15.11
C LEU A 51 -11.06 -3.01 14.50
N ASP A 52 -11.10 -4.22 15.04
CA ASP A 52 -12.17 -5.16 14.73
C ASP A 52 -13.45 -4.85 15.53
N GLN A 53 -14.47 -5.68 15.38
CA GLN A 53 -15.77 -5.48 16.06
C GLN A 53 -15.67 -5.59 17.58
N ASP A 54 -14.68 -6.33 18.09
CA ASP A 54 -14.40 -6.49 19.51
C ASP A 54 -13.49 -5.41 20.07
N SER A 55 -13.17 -4.38 19.27
CA SER A 55 -12.23 -3.30 19.60
C SER A 55 -10.79 -3.79 19.82
N VAL A 56 -10.43 -4.92 19.25
CA VAL A 56 -9.05 -5.39 19.23
C VAL A 56 -8.30 -4.67 18.11
N THR A 57 -7.12 -4.16 18.44
CA THR A 57 -6.24 -3.51 17.46
C THR A 57 -5.54 -4.57 16.61
N ASN A 58 -5.70 -4.46 15.32
CA ASN A 58 -5.00 -5.25 14.33
C ASN A 58 -3.96 -4.41 13.61
N HIS A 59 -2.92 -5.06 13.11
CA HIS A 59 -1.86 -4.45 12.31
C HIS A 59 -1.63 -5.28 11.06
N ASP A 60 -1.73 -4.64 9.92
CA ASP A 60 -1.49 -5.27 8.63
C ASP A 60 -0.55 -4.44 7.76
N GLU A 61 0.11 -5.09 6.82
CA GLU A 61 0.90 -4.47 5.78
C GLU A 61 0.25 -4.69 4.42
N LEU A 62 -0.02 -3.60 3.73
CA LEU A 62 -0.70 -3.62 2.44
C LEU A 62 0.17 -2.97 1.36
N SER A 63 -0.05 -3.33 0.11
CA SER A 63 0.47 -2.59 -1.03
C SER A 63 -0.64 -2.12 -1.94
N ILE A 64 -0.64 -0.84 -2.27
CA ILE A 64 -1.57 -0.23 -3.22
C ILE A 64 -0.86 -0.10 -4.56
N HIS A 65 -1.49 -0.59 -5.62
CA HIS A 65 -0.98 -0.53 -6.97
C HIS A 65 -1.84 0.41 -7.79
N ILE A 66 -1.28 1.55 -8.19
CA ILE A 66 -1.95 2.58 -8.98
C ILE A 66 -1.38 2.59 -10.40
N PRO A 67 -2.19 2.40 -11.44
CA PRO A 67 -1.69 2.50 -12.82
C PRO A 67 -1.01 3.83 -13.08
N ALA A 68 0.17 3.80 -13.70
CA ALA A 68 0.96 5.01 -13.98
C ALA A 68 0.30 5.93 -15.03
N ASP A 69 -0.64 5.42 -15.81
CA ASP A 69 -1.43 6.16 -16.78
C ASP A 69 -2.74 6.72 -16.21
N SER A 70 -3.01 6.54 -14.92
CA SER A 70 -4.16 7.18 -14.28
C SER A 70 -4.07 8.71 -14.37
N LYS A 71 -5.22 9.35 -14.49
CA LYS A 71 -5.31 10.82 -14.56
C LYS A 71 -4.80 11.50 -13.29
N PHE A 72 -5.11 10.88 -12.16
CA PHE A 72 -4.72 11.36 -10.83
C PHE A 72 -3.93 10.27 -10.08
N THR A 73 -3.13 10.71 -9.15
CA THR A 73 -2.59 9.88 -8.05
C THR A 73 -2.98 10.50 -6.72
N VAL A 74 -2.70 9.82 -5.63
CA VAL A 74 -3.00 10.32 -4.29
C VAL A 74 -1.79 11.07 -3.71
N GLU A 75 -2.04 12.14 -2.99
CA GLU A 75 -0.99 12.88 -2.27
C GLU A 75 -0.59 12.09 -1.01
N SER A 76 0.72 11.91 -0.81
CA SER A 76 1.27 10.99 0.19
C SER A 76 0.90 11.32 1.64
N LYS A 77 0.93 12.59 2.02
CA LYS A 77 0.57 13.00 3.39
C LYS A 77 -0.91 12.82 3.65
N SER A 78 -1.75 13.11 2.66
CA SER A 78 -3.19 12.90 2.76
C SER A 78 -3.55 11.42 2.88
N LEU A 79 -2.87 10.57 2.13
CA LEU A 79 -3.01 9.12 2.24
C LEU A 79 -2.63 8.64 3.64
N LYS A 80 -1.48 9.08 4.16
CA LYS A 80 -1.04 8.72 5.51
C LYS A 80 -2.05 9.16 6.58
N LEU A 81 -2.56 10.38 6.50
CA LEU A 81 -3.56 10.89 7.45
C LEU A 81 -4.88 10.11 7.35
N PHE A 82 -5.31 9.77 6.15
CA PHE A 82 -6.48 8.92 5.94
C PHE A 82 -6.29 7.53 6.57
N LEU A 83 -5.15 6.87 6.30
CA LEU A 83 -4.85 5.56 6.88
C LEU A 83 -4.79 5.61 8.42
N ASN A 84 -4.23 6.65 8.99
CA ASN A 84 -4.23 6.84 10.44
C ASN A 84 -5.65 7.03 11.01
N SER A 85 -6.58 7.55 10.22
CA SER A 85 -7.97 7.73 10.66
C SER A 85 -8.78 6.43 10.70
N LEU A 86 -8.27 5.34 10.10
CA LEU A 86 -8.95 4.03 10.09
C LEU A 86 -9.14 3.45 11.49
N ILE A 87 -8.26 3.79 12.44
CA ILE A 87 -8.37 3.35 13.83
C ILE A 87 -9.65 3.86 14.54
N HIS A 88 -10.29 4.88 14.00
CA HIS A 88 -11.52 5.46 14.54
C HIS A 88 -12.80 4.80 14.00
N LYS A 89 -12.65 3.78 13.17
CA LYS A 89 -13.77 2.97 12.65
C LYS A 89 -13.51 1.50 12.93
N ARG A 90 -14.57 0.75 13.25
CA ARG A 90 -14.50 -0.71 13.39
C ARG A 90 -14.79 -1.38 12.05
N PHE A 91 -14.08 -2.47 11.79
CA PHE A 91 -14.23 -3.28 10.59
C PHE A 91 -14.52 -4.73 10.98
N GLU A 92 -15.34 -5.41 10.20
CA GLU A 92 -15.65 -6.83 10.44
C GLU A 92 -14.48 -7.74 10.08
N SER A 93 -13.66 -7.32 9.11
CA SER A 93 -12.56 -8.11 8.59
C SER A 93 -11.52 -7.23 7.88
N LEU A 94 -10.34 -7.80 7.64
CA LEU A 94 -9.33 -7.20 6.77
C LEU A 94 -9.87 -6.93 5.36
N LYS A 95 -10.74 -7.80 4.87
CA LYS A 95 -11.39 -7.61 3.57
C LYS A 95 -12.22 -6.33 3.53
N GLU A 96 -13.04 -6.08 4.54
CA GLU A 96 -13.85 -4.85 4.63
C GLU A 96 -12.96 -3.60 4.71
N LEU A 97 -11.86 -3.67 5.47
CA LEU A 97 -10.86 -2.61 5.54
C LEU A 97 -10.28 -2.31 4.16
N ILE A 98 -9.82 -3.35 3.45
CA ILE A 98 -9.24 -3.22 2.10
C ILE A 98 -10.26 -2.64 1.13
N ASP A 99 -11.50 -3.15 1.13
CA ASP A 99 -12.58 -2.66 0.27
C ASP A 99 -12.90 -1.18 0.56
N THR A 100 -12.82 -0.76 1.82
CA THR A 100 -13.01 0.63 2.23
C THR A 100 -11.90 1.53 1.70
N ILE A 101 -10.65 1.16 1.90
CA ILE A 101 -9.50 1.91 1.37
C ILE A 101 -9.59 2.01 -0.16
N LYS A 102 -9.81 0.88 -0.81
CA LYS A 102 -9.92 0.79 -2.25
C LYS A 102 -10.98 1.74 -2.81
N ARG A 103 -12.18 1.67 -2.27
CA ARG A 103 -13.30 2.53 -2.69
C ARG A 103 -12.98 4.02 -2.60
N HIS A 104 -12.42 4.47 -1.48
CA HIS A 104 -12.12 5.89 -1.30
C HIS A 104 -10.98 6.36 -2.20
N VAL A 105 -9.94 5.55 -2.38
CA VAL A 105 -8.83 5.89 -3.29
C VAL A 105 -9.30 5.86 -4.75
N GLU A 106 -10.04 4.84 -5.17
CA GLU A 106 -10.56 4.75 -6.55
C GLU A 106 -11.47 5.92 -6.90
N ASN A 107 -12.35 6.31 -5.98
CA ASN A 107 -13.22 7.47 -6.19
C ASN A 107 -12.42 8.77 -6.31
N LEU A 108 -11.34 8.90 -5.55
CA LEU A 108 -10.49 10.08 -5.60
C LEU A 108 -9.73 10.22 -6.92
N ILE A 109 -9.13 9.13 -7.39
CA ILE A 109 -8.24 9.14 -8.55
C ILE A 109 -8.94 8.77 -9.86
N GLU A 110 -10.21 8.43 -9.79
CA GLU A 110 -11.06 8.04 -10.95
C GLU A 110 -10.49 6.86 -11.75
N THR A 111 -9.86 5.91 -11.03
CA THR A 111 -9.18 4.76 -11.66
C THR A 111 -9.24 3.56 -10.72
N SER A 112 -9.43 2.37 -11.28
CA SER A 112 -9.35 1.12 -10.52
C SER A 112 -7.93 0.84 -10.05
N ILE A 113 -7.80 0.39 -8.82
CA ILE A 113 -6.54 0.03 -8.19
C ILE A 113 -6.56 -1.41 -7.71
N LYS A 114 -5.39 -1.95 -7.43
CA LYS A 114 -5.21 -3.22 -6.75
C LYS A 114 -4.62 -2.99 -5.37
N ILE A 115 -5.12 -3.71 -4.38
CA ILE A 115 -4.53 -3.75 -3.03
C ILE A 115 -4.22 -5.19 -2.69
N ASP A 116 -2.98 -5.47 -2.32
CA ASP A 116 -2.51 -6.77 -1.88
C ASP A 116 -2.17 -6.74 -0.38
N ASP A 117 -2.50 -7.83 0.31
CA ASP A 117 -1.97 -8.12 1.63
C ASP A 117 -0.54 -8.70 1.47
N ILE A 118 0.43 -8.00 2.03
CA ILE A 118 1.84 -8.36 1.88
C ILE A 118 2.16 -9.67 2.59
N TYR A 119 1.57 -9.94 3.75
CA TYR A 119 1.82 -11.16 4.52
C TYR A 119 1.30 -12.41 3.81
N GLN A 120 0.08 -12.38 3.29
CA GLN A 120 -0.45 -13.51 2.52
C GLN A 120 0.40 -13.82 1.28
N LYS A 121 0.90 -12.79 0.61
CA LYS A 121 1.75 -12.95 -0.55
C LYS A 121 3.10 -13.61 -0.20
N GLN A 122 3.69 -13.26 0.93
CA GLN A 122 4.92 -13.87 1.43
C GLN A 122 4.71 -15.33 1.82
N GLU A 123 3.63 -15.68 2.49
CA GLU A 123 3.30 -17.07 2.83
C GLU A 123 3.14 -17.95 1.59
N LEU A 124 2.45 -17.48 0.57
CA LEU A 124 2.31 -18.21 -0.69
C LEU A 124 3.65 -18.40 -1.41
N SER A 125 4.51 -17.41 -1.39
CA SER A 125 5.86 -17.50 -1.95
C SER A 125 6.72 -18.49 -1.17
N SER A 126 6.68 -18.47 0.14
CA SER A 126 7.39 -19.41 1.01
C SER A 126 6.94 -20.86 0.79
N LYS A 127 5.64 -21.09 0.68
CA LYS A 127 5.08 -22.42 0.36
C LYS A 127 5.56 -22.92 -1.01
N LYS A 128 5.64 -22.08 -2.02
CA LYS A 128 6.17 -22.44 -3.34
C LYS A 128 7.64 -22.83 -3.28
N ILE A 129 8.45 -22.12 -2.51
CA ILE A 129 9.88 -22.42 -2.33
C ILE A 129 10.05 -23.78 -1.64
N ILE A 130 9.27 -24.10 -0.63
CA ILE A 130 9.31 -25.38 0.09
C ILE A 130 8.96 -26.52 -0.86
N VAL A 131 7.91 -26.39 -1.67
CA VAL A 131 7.52 -27.41 -2.66
C VAL A 131 8.63 -27.65 -3.70
N ASN A 132 9.31 -26.60 -4.15
CA ASN A 132 10.41 -26.73 -5.08
C ASN A 132 11.67 -27.35 -4.45
N SER A 133 11.89 -27.16 -3.17
CA SER A 133 13.03 -27.76 -2.47
C SER A 133 12.91 -29.27 -2.28
N ASP A 134 11.68 -29.79 -2.26
CA ASP A 134 11.43 -31.24 -2.17
C ASP A 134 11.87 -32.00 -3.43
N PHE A 135 12.04 -31.31 -4.55
CA PHE A 135 12.46 -31.89 -5.83
C PHE A 135 13.90 -31.58 -6.21
N SER A 136 14.55 -30.69 -5.50
CA SER A 136 15.95 -30.36 -5.76
C SER A 136 16.83 -31.17 -4.81
N HIS A 137 17.80 -31.92 -5.41
CA HIS A 137 18.96 -32.33 -4.63
C HIS A 137 19.51 -31.08 -3.93
N THR A 138 19.47 -31.06 -2.63
CA THR A 138 20.15 -30.03 -1.86
C THR A 138 21.58 -30.02 -2.33
N PRO A 139 22.05 -28.97 -3.00
CA PRO A 139 23.47 -28.84 -3.25
C PRO A 139 24.12 -28.87 -1.87
N LYS A 140 25.15 -29.68 -1.71
CA LYS A 140 25.99 -29.61 -0.53
C LYS A 140 26.47 -28.16 -0.46
N VAL A 141 25.90 -27.41 0.42
CA VAL A 141 26.39 -26.08 0.70
C VAL A 141 27.80 -26.29 1.23
N ASN A 142 28.79 -25.97 0.44
CA ASN A 142 30.11 -25.83 0.96
C ASN A 142 30.05 -24.70 1.97
N ASP A 143 30.19 -25.05 3.23
CA ASP A 143 30.16 -24.11 4.35
C ASP A 143 31.23 -23.03 4.31
N HIS A 144 32.02 -23.05 3.29
CA HIS A 144 33.08 -22.09 3.03
C HIS A 144 32.66 -20.94 2.14
N SER A 145 31.46 -20.97 1.62
CA SER A 145 30.93 -19.70 1.17
C SER A 145 30.92 -18.80 2.39
N SER A 146 31.98 -18.08 2.54
CA SER A 146 32.05 -17.00 3.51
C SER A 146 30.81 -16.18 3.33
N ILE A 147 29.86 -16.39 4.19
CA ILE A 147 28.73 -15.50 4.30
C ILE A 147 29.34 -14.17 4.66
N THR A 148 29.40 -13.30 3.69
CA THR A 148 29.83 -11.95 3.92
C THR A 148 28.83 -11.35 4.88
N ARG A 149 29.26 -11.12 6.07
CA ARG A 149 28.44 -10.47 7.09
C ARG A 149 28.60 -8.98 6.94
N PHE A 150 27.53 -8.37 6.71
CA PHE A 150 27.41 -6.93 6.78
C PHE A 150 26.63 -6.55 8.01
#